data_27ab1b9fac985b56293ddd2dc5c050c6
#
_entry.id   27ab1b9fac985b56293ddd2dc5c050c6
#
_cell.length_a   1.000
_cell.length_b   1.000
_cell.length_c   1.000
_cell.angle_alpha   90.00
_cell.angle_beta   90.00
_cell.angle_gamma   90.00
#
_symmetry.space_group_name_H-M   'P 1'
#
loop_
_entity.id
_entity.type
_entity.pdbx_description
1 polymer ?
#
loop_
_entity_poly.entity_id
_entity_poly.type
_entity_poly.pdbx_seq_one_letter_code
_entity_poly.pdbx_strand_id
1 'polypeptide(L)' 'MKQYKVEITKEALQDMEDIYNYIAIDLLAPDNAMGQYNRIADEILTLVTFPERFRIMDSEPEKRMELRRMLVDNYSVFY' A
#
# COMPACT_ATOMS: atom_id res chain seq x y z
N MET A 1 9.73 11.91 19.05
CA MET A 1 9.60 10.83 18.05
C MET A 1 9.81 11.40 16.67
N LYS A 2 10.62 10.72 15.87
CA LYS A 2 10.92 11.18 14.52
C LYS A 2 9.75 10.87 13.57
N GLN A 3 9.38 11.84 12.75
CA GLN A 3 8.34 11.67 11.74
C GLN A 3 8.97 11.68 10.35
N TYR A 4 8.41 10.89 9.45
CA TYR A 4 8.87 10.77 8.07
C TYR A 4 7.80 11.31 7.13
N LYS A 5 8.25 11.83 5.99
CA LYS A 5 7.34 12.26 4.94
C LYS A 5 6.92 11.05 4.11
N VAL A 6 5.61 10.86 3.93
CA VAL A 6 5.07 9.77 3.12
C VAL A 6 4.56 10.36 1.80
N GLU A 7 5.08 9.84 0.70
CA GLU A 7 4.63 10.22 -0.64
C GLU A 7 4.15 8.96 -1.36
N ILE A 8 3.01 9.08 -2.06
CA ILE A 8 2.46 7.99 -2.87
C ILE A 8 2.81 8.28 -4.33
N THR A 9 3.48 7.34 -4.99
CA THR A 9 3.84 7.50 -6.40
C THR A 9 2.60 7.46 -7.28
N LYS A 10 2.71 7.98 -8.51
CA LYS A 10 1.62 7.91 -9.49
C LYS A 10 1.25 6.46 -9.78
N GLU A 11 2.24 5.59 -9.90
CA GLU A 11 2.03 4.17 -10.17
C GLU A 11 1.26 3.50 -9.03
N ALA A 12 1.64 3.78 -7.79
CA ALA A 12 0.95 3.23 -6.63
C ALA A 12 -0.49 3.73 -6.54
N LEU A 13 -0.69 5.02 -6.82
CA LEU A 13 -2.04 5.60 -6.81
C LEU A 13 -2.91 4.97 -7.90
N GLN A 14 -2.35 4.74 -9.09
CA GLN A 14 -3.06 4.07 -10.16
C GLN A 14 -3.41 2.63 -9.77
N ASP A 15 -2.49 1.92 -9.12
CA ASP A 15 -2.75 0.57 -8.63
C ASP A 15 -3.91 0.55 -7.62
N MET A 16 -3.98 1.53 -6.72
CA MET A 16 -5.08 1.66 -5.77
C MET A 16 -6.40 1.89 -6.48
N GLU A 17 -6.41 2.72 -7.52
CA GLU A 17 -7.61 2.95 -8.33
C GLU A 17 -8.03 1.70 -9.09
N ASP A 18 -7.08 0.95 -9.62
CA ASP A 18 -7.35 -0.30 -10.31
C ASP A 18 -7.99 -1.33 -9.38
N ILE A 19 -7.48 -1.44 -8.15
CA ILE A 19 -8.06 -2.32 -7.12
C ILE A 19 -9.49 -1.88 -6.80
N TYR A 20 -9.69 -0.57 -6.63
CA TYR A 20 -11.02 -0.01 -6.36
C TYR A 20 -11.99 -0.38 -7.49
N ASN A 21 -11.59 -0.14 -8.73
CA ASN A 21 -12.45 -0.41 -9.90
C ASN A 21 -12.75 -1.89 -10.05
N TYR A 22 -11.76 -2.76 -9.80
CA TYR A 22 -11.98 -4.20 -9.83
C TYR A 22 -13.08 -4.62 -8.86
N ILE A 23 -13.00 -4.16 -7.61
CA ILE A 23 -13.96 -4.54 -6.58
C ILE A 23 -15.33 -3.90 -6.84
N ALA A 24 -15.34 -2.61 -7.21
CA ALA A 24 -16.58 -1.88 -7.40
C ALA A 24 -17.36 -2.37 -8.63
N ILE A 25 -16.65 -2.61 -9.73
CA ILE A 25 -17.27 -2.89 -11.03
C ILE A 25 -17.32 -4.39 -11.32
N ASP A 26 -16.17 -5.07 -11.27
CA ASP A 26 -16.10 -6.49 -11.62
C ASP A 26 -16.78 -7.37 -10.56
N LEU A 27 -16.61 -7.04 -9.28
CA LEU A 27 -17.24 -7.78 -8.19
C LEU A 27 -18.56 -7.16 -7.74
N LEU A 28 -18.99 -6.05 -8.36
CA LEU A 28 -20.24 -5.35 -8.05
C LEU A 28 -20.38 -5.02 -6.56
N ALA A 29 -19.29 -4.58 -5.93
CA ALA A 29 -19.25 -4.32 -4.49
C ALA A 29 -18.63 -2.94 -4.19
N PRO A 30 -19.30 -1.83 -4.57
CA PRO A 30 -18.74 -0.48 -4.38
C PRO A 30 -18.44 -0.12 -2.93
N ASP A 31 -19.26 -0.57 -1.97
CA ASP A 31 -19.00 -0.30 -0.56
C ASP A 31 -17.74 -1.02 -0.08
N ASN A 32 -17.53 -2.25 -0.54
CA ASN A 32 -16.32 -3.00 -0.24
C ASN A 32 -15.08 -2.36 -0.90
N ALA A 33 -15.24 -1.82 -2.11
CA ALA A 33 -14.17 -1.12 -2.82
C ALA A 33 -13.70 0.10 -2.03
N MET A 34 -14.62 0.90 -1.54
CA MET A 34 -14.31 2.08 -0.74
C MET A 34 -13.61 1.68 0.57
N GLY A 35 -14.11 0.65 1.25
CA GLY A 35 -13.49 0.14 2.46
C GLY A 35 -12.07 -0.35 2.23
N GLN A 36 -11.84 -1.09 1.15
CA GLN A 36 -10.51 -1.59 0.82
C GLN A 36 -9.54 -0.46 0.50
N TYR A 37 -10.00 0.51 -0.31
CA TYR A 37 -9.19 1.68 -0.65
C TYR A 37 -8.79 2.44 0.60
N ASN A 38 -9.74 2.70 1.49
CA ASN A 38 -9.49 3.43 2.72
C ASN A 38 -8.53 2.70 3.65
N ARG A 39 -8.65 1.38 3.77
CA ARG A 39 -7.73 0.59 4.60
C ARG A 39 -6.29 0.67 4.08
N ILE A 40 -6.11 0.59 2.76
CA ILE A 40 -4.77 0.73 2.16
C ILE A 40 -4.22 2.11 2.45
N ALA A 41 -5.01 3.16 2.24
CA ALA A 41 -4.57 4.54 2.48
C ALA A 41 -4.22 4.77 3.95
N ASP A 42 -5.05 4.29 4.87
CA ASP A 42 -4.82 4.44 6.31
C ASP A 42 -3.54 3.74 6.75
N GLU A 43 -3.29 2.53 6.26
CA GLU A 43 -2.08 1.79 6.59
C GLU A 43 -0.82 2.48 6.04
N ILE A 44 -0.90 3.04 4.83
CA ILE A 44 0.19 3.82 4.26
C ILE A 44 0.52 5.02 5.16
N LEU A 45 -0.50 5.70 5.68
CA LEU A 45 -0.29 6.85 6.56
C LEU A 45 0.39 6.48 7.87
N THR A 46 0.27 5.25 8.34
CA THR A 46 0.96 4.82 9.56
C THR A 46 2.48 4.81 9.39
N LEU A 47 2.98 4.79 8.15
CA LEU A 47 4.41 4.82 7.87
C LEU A 47 5.06 6.18 8.20
N VAL A 48 4.25 7.22 8.46
CA VAL A 48 4.76 8.52 8.87
C VAL A 48 5.59 8.42 10.15
N THR A 49 5.16 7.59 11.09
CA THR A 49 5.84 7.45 12.39
C THR A 49 6.68 6.19 12.49
N PHE A 50 6.39 5.15 11.71
CA PHE A 50 7.05 3.86 11.90
C PHE A 50 7.31 3.13 10.56
N PRO A 51 8.09 3.74 9.64
CA PRO A 51 8.33 3.12 8.33
C PRO A 51 9.18 1.85 8.40
N GLU A 52 9.95 1.69 9.46
CA GLU A 52 10.91 0.58 9.60
C GLU A 52 10.35 -0.66 10.28
N ARG A 53 9.03 -0.68 10.60
CA ARG A 53 8.44 -1.83 11.29
C ARG A 53 8.41 -3.09 10.43
N PHE A 54 8.51 -2.95 9.11
CA PHE A 54 8.65 -4.07 8.19
C PHE A 54 10.08 -4.12 7.69
N ARG A 55 10.66 -5.30 7.63
CA ARG A 55 12.05 -5.44 7.22
C ARG A 55 12.19 -5.32 5.70
N ILE A 56 13.41 -5.03 5.26
CA ILE A 56 13.74 -4.99 3.84
C ILE A 56 13.59 -6.40 3.26
N MET A 57 13.07 -6.49 2.03
CA MET A 57 12.86 -7.76 1.36
C MET A 57 14.19 -8.44 1.03
N ASP A 58 14.21 -9.78 1.12
CA ASP A 58 15.41 -10.58 0.84
C ASP A 58 15.54 -10.93 -0.65
N SER A 59 14.47 -10.86 -1.42
CA SER A 59 14.47 -11.23 -2.84
C SER A 59 14.98 -10.08 -3.72
N GLU A 60 15.62 -10.43 -4.83
CA GLU A 60 16.04 -9.46 -5.83
C GLU A 60 14.92 -9.24 -6.85
N PRO A 61 14.72 -8.05 -7.40
CA PRO A 61 15.54 -6.81 -7.22
C PRO A 61 15.17 -5.98 -5.99
N GLU A 62 14.18 -6.38 -5.21
CA GLU A 62 13.64 -5.60 -4.10
C GLU A 62 14.70 -5.32 -3.03
N LYS A 63 15.57 -6.30 -2.75
CA LYS A 63 16.66 -6.14 -1.79
C LYS A 63 17.64 -5.05 -2.23
N ARG A 64 17.97 -5.03 -3.52
CA ARG A 64 18.88 -4.02 -4.09
C ARG A 64 18.28 -2.62 -4.00
N MET A 65 16.98 -2.50 -4.15
CA MET A 65 16.25 -1.24 -4.04
C MET A 65 15.91 -0.88 -2.60
N GLU A 66 16.27 -1.74 -1.65
CA GLU A 66 15.97 -1.58 -0.23
C GLU A 66 14.47 -1.42 0.03
N LEU A 67 13.66 -2.18 -0.70
CA LEU A 67 12.21 -2.13 -0.55
C LEU A 67 11.73 -2.95 0.63
N ARG A 68 10.74 -2.41 1.32
CA ARG A 68 10.01 -3.08 2.38
C ARG A 68 8.62 -3.45 1.87
N ARG A 69 8.01 -4.45 2.48
CA ARG A 69 6.68 -4.92 2.09
C ARG A 69 5.74 -4.87 3.28
N MET A 70 4.63 -4.19 3.10
CA MET A 70 3.54 -4.14 4.07
C MET A 70 2.30 -4.81 3.47
N LEU A 71 1.70 -5.74 4.20
CA LEU A 71 0.47 -6.39 3.76
C LEU A 71 -0.74 -5.63 4.31
N VAL A 72 -1.69 -5.34 3.42
CA VAL A 72 -2.99 -4.79 3.80
C VAL A 72 -4.03 -5.71 3.20
N ASP A 73 -4.62 -6.56 4.03
CA ASP A 73 -5.51 -7.63 3.60
C ASP A 73 -4.80 -8.53 2.58
N ASN A 74 -5.30 -8.64 1.35
CA ASN A 74 -4.70 -9.48 0.31
C ASN A 74 -3.74 -8.71 -0.59
N TYR A 75 -3.44 -7.45 -0.27
CA TYR A 75 -2.63 -6.59 -1.13
C TYR A 75 -1.30 -6.28 -0.49
N SER A 76 -0.27 -6.13 -1.33
CA SER A 76 1.07 -5.78 -0.87
C SER A 76 1.39 -4.33 -1.22
N VAL A 77 1.94 -3.61 -0.26
CA VAL A 77 2.43 -2.25 -0.45
C VAL A 77 3.95 -2.30 -0.32
N PHE A 78 4.66 -1.88 -1.37
CA PHE A 78 6.12 -1.82 -1.38
C PHE A 78 6.58 -0.38 -1.13
N TYR A 79 7.60 -0.21 -0.27
CA TYR A 79 8.10 1.12 0.05
C TYR A 79 9.57 1.15 0.47
#